data_041b1a82c45e3284c22d397495104b29
#
_entry.id   041b1a82c45e3284c22d397495104b29
#
_cell.length_a   1.000
_cell.length_b   1.000
_cell.length_c   1.000
_cell.angle_alpha   90.00
_cell.angle_beta   90.00
_cell.angle_gamma   90.00
#
_symmetry.space_group_name_H-M   'P 1'
#
loop_
_entity.id
_entity.type
_entity.pdbx_description
1 polymer ?
#
loop_
_entity_poly.entity_id
_entity_poly.type
_entity_poly.pdbx_seq_one_letter_code
_entity_poly.pdbx_strand_id
1 'polypeptide(L)'
;NENYGCVLPSDKKMKIGIVCYPTFGGRGIVATELGKALADKGHEVHFISYSQPVRLDVFSENMFYHEVSVSDYPLFEYTPYELTLTSKLVDVAMNEKLDILHVHYAIPHASAAYAAKQILATQGYHVPFVTTLHGTDITLVGKDESFKPVIEFAINKSDAVTAVSESLKRDTLTYFNTKRE
;
A
#
# COMPACT_ATOMS: atom_id res chain seq x y z
N ASN A 1 16.04 -31.59 -14.36
CA ASN A 1 14.79 -31.07 -13.82
C ASN A 1 14.93 -30.91 -12.29
N GLU A 2 15.60 -29.86 -11.86
CA GLU A 2 15.64 -29.50 -10.42
C GLU A 2 14.62 -28.41 -10.19
N ASN A 3 13.49 -28.79 -9.59
CA ASN A 3 12.49 -27.89 -9.04
C ASN A 3 13.14 -27.19 -7.82
N TYR A 4 13.68 -26.01 -8.01
CA TYR A 4 13.97 -25.10 -6.90
C TYR A 4 12.66 -24.51 -6.39
N GLY A 5 11.94 -25.28 -5.60
CA GLY A 5 10.87 -24.77 -4.75
C GLY A 5 11.50 -23.83 -3.73
N CYS A 6 11.29 -22.53 -3.88
CA CYS A 6 11.60 -21.57 -2.85
C CYS A 6 10.70 -21.85 -1.64
N VAL A 7 11.18 -22.68 -0.73
CA VAL A 7 10.55 -22.87 0.56
C VAL A 7 10.85 -21.61 1.38
N LEU A 8 9.92 -20.68 1.39
CA LEU A 8 9.95 -19.58 2.36
C LEU A 8 9.92 -20.23 3.75
N PRO A 9 10.81 -19.84 4.66
CA PRO A 9 10.75 -20.30 6.03
C PRO A 9 9.37 -19.94 6.60
N SER A 10 8.55 -20.94 6.89
CA SER A 10 7.15 -20.80 7.30
C SER A 10 6.94 -20.10 8.64
N ASP A 11 8.01 -19.71 9.34
CA ASP A 11 7.97 -19.22 10.71
C ASP A 11 8.49 -17.78 10.91
N LYS A 12 8.92 -17.08 9.87
CA LYS A 12 9.39 -15.69 10.04
C LYS A 12 8.20 -14.75 10.21
N LYS A 13 8.01 -14.27 11.44
CA LYS A 13 7.05 -13.19 11.72
C LYS A 13 7.53 -11.89 11.07
N MET A 14 6.60 -11.20 10.43
CA MET A 14 6.86 -9.93 9.74
C MET A 14 6.06 -8.81 10.36
N LYS A 15 6.59 -7.60 10.28
CA LYS A 15 5.90 -6.36 10.60
C LYS A 15 5.45 -5.70 9.30
N ILE A 16 4.15 -5.64 9.07
CA ILE A 16 3.55 -5.28 7.78
C ILE A 16 2.76 -4.00 7.94
N GLY A 17 3.09 -2.96 7.17
CA GLY A 17 2.29 -1.75 7.07
C GLY A 17 1.27 -1.88 5.95
N ILE A 18 -0.03 -1.80 6.25
CA ILE A 18 -1.11 -1.81 5.26
C ILE A 18 -1.68 -0.41 5.11
N VAL A 19 -1.58 0.13 3.90
CA VAL A 19 -2.12 1.45 3.55
C VAL A 19 -3.40 1.28 2.74
N CYS A 20 -4.50 1.78 3.25
CA CYS A 20 -5.81 1.64 2.61
C CYS A 20 -6.73 2.83 2.91
N TYR A 21 -7.83 2.90 2.17
CA TYR A 21 -8.92 3.80 2.50
C TYR A 21 -9.81 3.20 3.60
N PRO A 22 -10.32 4.02 4.52
CA PRO A 22 -11.16 3.55 5.64
C PRO A 22 -12.62 3.29 5.26
N THR A 23 -12.94 3.20 3.96
CA THR A 23 -14.31 3.21 3.45
C THR A 23 -15.09 1.91 3.68
N PHE A 24 -16.43 2.04 3.83
CA PHE A 24 -17.38 0.94 3.94
C PHE A 24 -17.56 0.11 2.63
N GLY A 25 -17.04 0.58 1.49
CA GLY A 25 -17.10 -0.15 0.23
C GLY A 25 -16.16 -1.36 0.18
N GLY A 26 -16.40 -2.31 -0.72
CA GLY A 26 -15.65 -3.57 -0.86
C GLY A 26 -14.13 -3.45 -0.87
N ARG A 27 -13.63 -2.29 -1.18
CA ARG A 27 -12.20 -1.98 -1.31
C ARG A 27 -11.47 -1.86 0.03
N GLY A 28 -12.07 -1.19 1.01
CA GLY A 28 -11.52 -1.11 2.37
C GLY A 28 -11.63 -2.44 3.10
N ILE A 29 -12.66 -3.22 2.79
CA ILE A 29 -12.87 -4.55 3.35
C ILE A 29 -11.75 -5.52 2.94
N VAL A 30 -11.33 -5.51 1.66
CA VAL A 30 -10.25 -6.40 1.18
C VAL A 30 -8.96 -6.17 1.97
N ALA A 31 -8.55 -4.92 2.17
CA ALA A 31 -7.36 -4.60 2.93
C ALA A 31 -7.46 -5.02 4.40
N THR A 32 -8.62 -4.78 5.03
CA THR A 32 -8.85 -5.12 6.43
C THR A 32 -8.89 -6.63 6.64
N GLU A 33 -9.60 -7.37 5.80
CA GLU A 33 -9.68 -8.83 5.91
C GLU A 33 -8.31 -9.50 5.62
N LEU A 34 -7.55 -8.98 4.67
CA LEU A 34 -6.18 -9.43 4.44
C LEU A 34 -5.31 -9.20 5.68
N GLY A 35 -5.38 -8.02 6.28
CA GLY A 35 -4.62 -7.69 7.48
C GLY A 35 -4.97 -8.60 8.66
N LYS A 36 -6.27 -8.90 8.86
CA LYS A 36 -6.73 -9.87 9.88
C LYS A 36 -6.14 -11.26 9.63
N ALA A 37 -6.23 -11.76 8.39
CA ALA A 37 -5.69 -13.06 8.05
C ALA A 37 -4.17 -13.16 8.25
N LEU A 38 -3.44 -12.06 8.02
CA LEU A 38 -2.00 -11.98 8.30
C LEU A 38 -1.72 -11.95 9.81
N ALA A 39 -2.51 -11.20 10.58
CA ALA A 39 -2.39 -11.14 12.04
C ALA A 39 -2.69 -12.51 12.68
N ASP A 40 -3.70 -13.24 12.20
CA ASP A 40 -4.04 -14.59 12.64
C ASP A 40 -2.90 -15.59 12.38
N LYS A 41 -2.09 -15.34 11.36
CA LYS A 41 -0.85 -16.08 11.09
C LYS A 41 0.33 -15.63 11.97
N GLY A 42 0.11 -14.65 12.85
CA GLY A 42 1.06 -14.15 13.82
C GLY A 42 2.01 -13.09 13.28
N HIS A 43 1.70 -12.48 12.13
CA HIS A 43 2.38 -11.25 11.68
C HIS A 43 1.86 -10.06 12.47
N GLU A 44 2.70 -9.05 12.65
CA GLU A 44 2.31 -7.78 13.24
C GLU A 44 1.84 -6.85 12.12
N VAL A 45 0.60 -6.37 12.17
CA VAL A 45 -0.03 -5.61 11.09
C VAL A 45 -0.36 -4.19 11.56
N HIS A 46 0.18 -3.22 10.87
CA HIS A 46 0.01 -1.79 11.11
C HIS A 46 -0.84 -1.18 9.99
N PHE A 47 -2.09 -0.82 10.30
CA PHE A 47 -2.96 -0.11 9.37
C PHE A 47 -2.66 1.38 9.40
N ILE A 48 -2.46 1.97 8.24
CA ILE A 48 -2.15 3.39 8.07
C ILE A 48 -3.22 4.01 7.17
N SER A 49 -4.04 4.89 7.73
CA SER A 49 -5.18 5.50 7.06
C SER A 49 -5.57 6.83 7.72
N TYR A 50 -6.35 7.66 7.04
CA TYR A 50 -6.81 8.94 7.59
C TYR A 50 -8.00 8.82 8.56
N SER A 51 -8.61 7.65 8.65
CA SER A 51 -9.52 7.28 9.74
C SER A 51 -9.48 5.77 9.95
N GLN A 52 -10.00 5.30 11.07
CA GLN A 52 -9.97 3.88 11.40
C GLN A 52 -10.70 3.06 10.32
N PRO A 53 -10.03 2.03 9.75
CA PRO A 53 -10.67 1.16 8.78
C PRO A 53 -11.90 0.46 9.35
N VAL A 54 -12.93 0.33 8.53
CA VAL A 54 -14.13 -0.42 8.88
C VAL A 54 -13.79 -1.86 9.19
N ARG A 55 -14.44 -2.43 10.21
CA ARG A 55 -14.21 -3.79 10.70
C ARG A 55 -12.83 -4.03 11.33
N LEU A 56 -12.04 -3.00 11.56
CA LEU A 56 -10.84 -3.15 12.36
C LEU A 56 -11.24 -3.30 13.83
N ASP A 57 -11.00 -4.49 14.37
CA ASP A 57 -11.15 -4.74 15.79
C ASP A 57 -9.88 -4.27 16.52
N VAL A 58 -10.01 -3.19 17.26
CA VAL A 58 -8.90 -2.58 18.03
C VAL A 58 -8.43 -3.45 19.20
N PHE A 59 -9.15 -4.51 19.52
CA PHE A 59 -8.78 -5.45 20.59
C PHE A 59 -8.06 -6.71 20.09
N SER A 60 -7.84 -6.83 18.78
CA SER A 60 -7.08 -7.95 18.23
C SER A 60 -5.59 -7.80 18.54
N GLU A 61 -4.99 -8.87 19.04
CA GLU A 61 -3.55 -8.97 19.16
C GLU A 61 -2.89 -8.82 17.78
N ASN A 62 -1.72 -8.21 17.71
CA ASN A 62 -0.94 -8.02 16.49
C ASN A 62 -1.56 -7.08 15.45
N MET A 63 -2.60 -6.31 15.77
CA MET A 63 -3.14 -5.28 14.88
C MET A 63 -3.07 -3.90 15.52
N PHE A 64 -2.51 -2.94 14.77
CA PHE A 64 -2.29 -1.57 15.21
C PHE A 64 -2.85 -0.60 14.19
N TYR A 65 -3.25 0.57 14.64
CA TYR A 65 -3.77 1.62 13.78
C TYR A 65 -2.97 2.91 13.94
N HIS A 66 -2.60 3.51 12.82
CA HIS A 66 -1.89 4.78 12.74
C HIS A 66 -2.69 5.75 11.89
N GLU A 67 -3.10 6.85 12.49
CA GLU A 67 -3.86 7.87 11.80
C GLU A 67 -2.96 8.82 11.01
N VAL A 68 -3.35 9.06 9.76
CA VAL A 68 -2.77 10.11 8.92
C VAL A 68 -3.60 11.37 9.14
N SER A 69 -3.12 12.26 9.99
CA SER A 69 -3.77 13.54 10.24
C SER A 69 -3.34 14.55 9.19
N VAL A 70 -4.28 15.10 8.46
CA VAL A 70 -4.04 16.14 7.48
C VAL A 70 -4.49 17.47 8.06
N SER A 71 -3.55 18.40 8.21
CA SER A 71 -3.83 19.73 8.72
C SER A 71 -4.26 20.65 7.58
N ASP A 72 -5.31 21.42 7.84
CA ASP A 72 -5.65 22.56 6.98
C ASP A 72 -4.56 23.62 7.12
N TYR A 73 -3.89 23.92 6.03
CA TYR A 73 -2.90 24.98 5.97
C TYR A 73 -3.36 26.04 4.97
N PRO A 74 -3.39 27.33 5.35
CA PRO A 74 -4.00 28.37 4.54
C PRO A 74 -3.41 28.57 3.14
N LEU A 75 -2.20 28.08 2.91
CA LEU A 75 -1.52 28.16 1.59
C LEU A 75 -1.88 27.02 0.65
N PHE A 76 -2.60 25.99 1.15
CA PHE A 76 -3.04 24.89 0.29
C PHE A 76 -4.52 25.04 -0.04
N GLU A 77 -4.82 25.21 -1.31
CA GLU A 77 -6.21 25.16 -1.81
C GLU A 77 -6.83 23.79 -1.59
N TYR A 78 -6.00 22.74 -1.71
CA TYR A 78 -6.37 21.35 -1.48
C TYR A 78 -5.47 20.72 -0.44
N THR A 79 -6.06 19.91 0.41
CA THR A 79 -5.35 19.17 1.45
C THR A 79 -4.29 18.22 0.86
N PRO A 80 -3.00 18.35 1.18
CA PRO A 80 -1.94 17.57 0.58
C PRO A 80 -1.83 16.17 1.20
N TYR A 81 -2.86 15.34 1.04
CA TYR A 81 -2.94 14.01 1.65
C TYR A 81 -1.73 13.14 1.31
N GLU A 82 -1.31 13.08 0.04
CA GLU A 82 -0.19 12.25 -0.39
C GLU A 82 1.12 12.62 0.29
N LEU A 83 1.40 13.92 0.47
CA LEU A 83 2.61 14.37 1.17
C LEU A 83 2.57 13.99 2.65
N THR A 84 1.42 14.18 3.29
CA THR A 84 1.23 13.80 4.70
C THR A 84 1.32 12.29 4.88
N LEU A 85 0.74 11.52 3.97
CA LEU A 85 0.84 10.07 3.96
C LEU A 85 2.30 9.62 3.81
N THR A 86 3.05 10.21 2.87
CA THR A 86 4.48 9.90 2.68
C THR A 86 5.26 10.08 3.98
N SER A 87 5.10 11.21 4.66
CA SER A 87 5.76 11.48 5.95
C SER A 87 5.34 10.48 7.03
N LYS A 88 4.05 10.15 7.10
CA LYS A 88 3.55 9.17 8.07
C LYS A 88 4.09 7.76 7.81
N LEU A 89 4.22 7.36 6.54
CA LEU A 89 4.81 6.08 6.18
C LEU A 89 6.27 5.97 6.62
N VAL A 90 7.05 7.04 6.45
CA VAL A 90 8.44 7.09 6.94
C VAL A 90 8.47 6.95 8.46
N ASP A 91 7.66 7.71 9.16
CA ASP A 91 7.59 7.72 10.62
C ASP A 91 7.22 6.35 11.19
N VAL A 92 6.12 5.76 10.70
CA VAL A 92 5.67 4.43 11.15
C VAL A 92 6.69 3.35 10.79
N ALA A 93 7.25 3.36 9.58
CA ALA A 93 8.22 2.36 9.16
C ALA A 93 9.48 2.36 10.04
N MET A 94 9.94 3.53 10.46
CA MET A 94 11.11 3.65 11.35
C MET A 94 10.79 3.28 12.79
N ASN A 95 9.70 3.81 13.34
CA ASN A 95 9.35 3.62 14.74
C ASN A 95 8.94 2.17 15.05
N GLU A 96 8.14 1.58 14.18
CA GLU A 96 7.64 0.21 14.31
C GLU A 96 8.58 -0.82 13.67
N LYS A 97 9.60 -0.39 12.95
CA LYS A 97 10.56 -1.26 12.23
C LYS A 97 9.86 -2.18 11.24
N LEU A 98 9.06 -1.59 10.34
CA LEU A 98 8.33 -2.36 9.36
C LEU A 98 9.26 -3.10 8.40
N ASP A 99 8.92 -4.34 8.08
CA ASP A 99 9.63 -5.17 7.10
C ASP A 99 9.16 -4.91 5.67
N ILE A 100 7.88 -4.53 5.50
CA ILE A 100 7.25 -4.33 4.20
C ILE A 100 6.05 -3.38 4.30
N LEU A 101 5.80 -2.62 3.23
CA LEU A 101 4.56 -1.87 3.04
C LEU A 101 3.68 -2.60 2.01
N HIS A 102 2.41 -2.77 2.31
CA HIS A 102 1.41 -3.25 1.38
C HIS A 102 0.38 -2.15 1.17
N VAL A 103 0.40 -1.53 0.00
CA VAL A 103 -0.47 -0.41 -0.32
C VAL A 103 -1.58 -0.82 -1.29
N HIS A 104 -2.75 -0.29 -1.07
CA HIS A 104 -3.91 -0.48 -1.92
C HIS A 104 -4.11 0.79 -2.76
N TYR A 105 -4.17 0.66 -4.07
CA TYR A 105 -4.21 1.68 -5.12
C TYR A 105 -2.85 2.20 -5.57
N ALA A 106 -2.75 2.41 -6.89
CA ALA A 106 -1.56 2.99 -7.52
C ALA A 106 -1.33 4.45 -7.11
N ILE A 107 -2.39 5.21 -7.01
CA ILE A 107 -2.40 6.60 -6.52
C ILE A 107 -3.52 6.78 -5.48
N PRO A 108 -3.30 7.56 -4.44
CA PRO A 108 -2.05 8.22 -4.03
C PRO A 108 -1.11 7.28 -3.22
N HIS A 109 -1.52 6.04 -2.96
CA HIS A 109 -0.86 5.19 -1.97
C HIS A 109 0.48 4.63 -2.46
N ALA A 110 0.55 4.05 -3.68
CA ALA A 110 1.83 3.53 -4.18
C ALA A 110 2.84 4.63 -4.48
N SER A 111 2.39 5.79 -5.00
CA SER A 111 3.27 6.94 -5.20
C SER A 111 3.83 7.47 -3.88
N ALA A 112 3.02 7.57 -2.84
CA ALA A 112 3.47 7.93 -1.49
C ALA A 112 4.43 6.90 -0.91
N ALA A 113 4.16 5.60 -1.09
CA ALA A 113 5.02 4.52 -0.62
C ALA A 113 6.39 4.54 -1.31
N TYR A 114 6.42 4.83 -2.61
CA TYR A 114 7.69 5.00 -3.32
C TYR A 114 8.51 6.15 -2.76
N ALA A 115 7.90 7.32 -2.56
CA ALA A 115 8.58 8.46 -1.97
C ALA A 115 9.09 8.14 -0.55
N ALA A 116 8.28 7.49 0.27
CA ALA A 116 8.68 7.04 1.60
C ALA A 116 9.86 6.06 1.54
N LYS A 117 9.82 5.08 0.63
CA LYS A 117 10.92 4.13 0.40
C LYS A 117 12.23 4.86 0.06
N GLN A 118 12.19 5.90 -0.78
CA GLN A 118 13.36 6.69 -1.12
C GLN A 118 13.91 7.47 0.08
N ILE A 119 13.04 8.10 0.88
CA ILE A 119 13.43 8.81 2.09
C ILE A 119 14.07 7.85 3.10
N LEU A 120 13.45 6.70 3.34
CA LEU A 120 13.98 5.65 4.23
C LEU A 120 15.36 5.16 3.78
N ALA A 121 15.56 4.97 2.47
CA ALA A 121 16.85 4.55 1.93
C ALA A 121 17.98 5.54 2.22
N THR A 122 17.71 6.84 2.26
CA THR A 122 18.72 7.86 2.64
C THR A 122 19.18 7.72 4.11
N GLN A 123 18.40 7.04 4.92
CA GLN A 123 18.68 6.78 6.33
C GLN A 123 19.15 5.33 6.57
N GLY A 124 19.47 4.59 5.50
CA GLY A 124 19.91 3.20 5.57
C GLY A 124 18.80 2.18 5.81
N TYR A 125 17.53 2.59 5.70
CA TYR A 125 16.36 1.71 5.87
C TYR A 125 15.85 1.25 4.52
N HIS A 126 15.76 -0.07 4.30
CA HIS A 126 15.28 -0.66 3.05
C HIS A 126 13.96 -1.38 3.28
N VAL A 127 12.86 -0.71 2.95
CA VAL A 127 11.50 -1.26 3.07
C VAL A 127 10.91 -1.44 1.68
N PRO A 128 10.70 -2.67 1.21
CA PRO A 128 9.99 -2.92 -0.04
C PRO A 128 8.51 -2.61 0.10
N PHE A 129 7.82 -2.37 -1.04
CA PHE A 129 6.39 -2.21 -1.03
C PHE A 129 5.70 -2.99 -2.15
N VAL A 130 4.55 -3.56 -1.79
CA VAL A 130 3.63 -4.27 -2.69
C VAL A 130 2.42 -3.40 -2.94
N THR A 131 1.95 -3.34 -4.17
CA THR A 131 0.74 -2.59 -4.56
C THR A 131 -0.36 -3.53 -5.01
N THR A 132 -1.55 -3.39 -4.43
CA THR A 132 -2.77 -4.07 -4.89
C THR A 132 -3.65 -3.07 -5.63
N LEU A 133 -3.96 -3.38 -6.90
CA LEU A 133 -4.84 -2.59 -7.75
C LEU A 133 -6.30 -3.03 -7.55
N HIS A 134 -7.20 -2.05 -7.48
CA HIS A 134 -8.62 -2.30 -7.20
C HIS A 134 -9.59 -1.97 -8.34
N GLY A 135 -9.11 -1.37 -9.41
CA GLY A 135 -9.87 -1.05 -10.61
C GLY A 135 -10.15 0.43 -10.79
N THR A 136 -10.60 1.18 -9.78
CA THR A 136 -10.88 2.62 -9.93
C THR A 136 -9.66 3.42 -10.33
N ASP A 137 -8.52 3.08 -9.76
CA ASP A 137 -7.22 3.64 -10.07
C ASP A 137 -6.77 3.36 -11.52
N ILE A 138 -7.31 2.32 -12.14
CA ILE A 138 -6.96 1.90 -13.50
C ILE A 138 -8.05 2.29 -14.51
N THR A 139 -9.32 2.00 -14.21
CA THR A 139 -10.40 2.12 -15.19
C THR A 139 -11.08 3.48 -15.21
N LEU A 140 -11.06 4.22 -14.11
CA LEU A 140 -11.63 5.56 -14.02
C LEU A 140 -10.55 6.62 -14.05
N VAL A 141 -9.68 6.63 -13.05
CA VAL A 141 -8.62 7.63 -12.90
C VAL A 141 -7.51 7.40 -13.93
N GLY A 142 -7.16 6.14 -14.22
CA GLY A 142 -6.12 5.80 -15.16
C GLY A 142 -6.44 6.16 -16.62
N LYS A 143 -7.72 6.40 -16.95
CA LYS A 143 -8.12 6.90 -18.27
C LYS A 143 -7.93 8.41 -18.43
N ASP A 144 -7.73 9.12 -17.34
CA ASP A 144 -7.36 10.52 -17.39
C ASP A 144 -5.86 10.63 -17.67
N GLU A 145 -5.51 11.18 -18.82
CA GLU A 145 -4.12 11.32 -19.27
C GLU A 145 -3.26 12.13 -18.29
N SER A 146 -3.87 12.98 -17.46
CA SER A 146 -3.13 13.77 -16.45
C SER A 146 -2.54 12.90 -15.33
N PHE A 147 -3.13 11.75 -15.02
CA PHE A 147 -2.66 10.82 -13.97
C PHE A 147 -1.84 9.66 -14.50
N LYS A 148 -1.92 9.38 -15.80
CA LYS A 148 -1.28 8.22 -16.43
C LYS A 148 0.22 8.10 -16.12
N PRO A 149 1.05 9.15 -16.26
CA PRO A 149 2.49 9.05 -15.99
C PRO A 149 2.80 8.63 -14.55
N VAL A 150 2.04 9.14 -13.57
CA VAL A 150 2.24 8.81 -12.16
C VAL A 150 1.82 7.38 -11.86
N ILE A 151 0.70 6.92 -12.44
CA ILE A 151 0.20 5.55 -12.27
C ILE A 151 1.20 4.54 -12.86
N GLU A 152 1.66 4.75 -14.09
CA GLU A 152 2.68 3.90 -14.74
C GLU A 152 3.96 3.84 -13.91
N PHE A 153 4.42 4.98 -13.43
CA PHE A 153 5.60 5.06 -12.59
C PHE A 153 5.42 4.29 -11.28
N ALA A 154 4.31 4.51 -10.57
CA ALA A 154 4.02 3.86 -9.29
C ALA A 154 3.93 2.33 -9.45
N ILE A 155 3.26 1.84 -10.49
CA ILE A 155 3.19 0.41 -10.81
C ILE A 155 4.58 -0.15 -11.06
N ASN A 156 5.38 0.51 -11.91
CA ASN A 156 6.72 0.03 -12.29
C ASN A 156 7.74 0.10 -11.15
N LYS A 157 7.53 0.96 -10.16
CA LYS A 157 8.42 1.12 -9.00
C LYS A 157 8.01 0.27 -7.79
N SER A 158 6.82 -0.30 -7.80
CA SER A 158 6.41 -1.28 -6.79
C SER A 158 7.32 -2.53 -6.88
N ASP A 159 7.69 -3.10 -5.74
CA ASP A 159 8.50 -4.34 -5.71
C ASP A 159 7.70 -5.55 -6.19
N ALA A 160 6.39 -5.56 -5.91
CA ALA A 160 5.42 -6.47 -6.50
C ALA A 160 4.08 -5.76 -6.72
N VAL A 161 3.28 -6.28 -7.65
CA VAL A 161 1.94 -5.76 -7.94
C VAL A 161 0.97 -6.92 -8.00
N THR A 162 -0.19 -6.75 -7.37
CA THR A 162 -1.31 -7.66 -7.46
C THR A 162 -2.56 -6.93 -7.97
N ALA A 163 -3.46 -7.65 -8.57
CA ALA A 163 -4.76 -7.14 -9.00
C ALA A 163 -5.87 -8.04 -8.45
N VAL A 164 -7.01 -7.45 -8.13
CA VAL A 164 -8.14 -8.18 -7.53
C VAL A 164 -8.85 -9.12 -8.52
N SER A 165 -8.52 -9.06 -9.80
CA SER A 165 -9.06 -9.95 -10.83
C SER A 165 -8.13 -10.05 -12.05
N GLU A 166 -8.25 -11.15 -12.80
CA GLU A 166 -7.55 -11.32 -14.06
C GLU A 166 -7.96 -10.28 -15.13
N SER A 167 -9.23 -9.85 -15.10
CA SER A 167 -9.69 -8.77 -15.97
C SER A 167 -8.94 -7.46 -15.69
N LEU A 168 -8.82 -7.08 -14.42
CA LEU A 168 -8.08 -5.89 -14.02
C LEU A 168 -6.59 -5.98 -14.39
N LYS A 169 -6.00 -7.16 -14.20
CA LYS A 169 -4.61 -7.39 -14.63
C LYS A 169 -4.45 -7.14 -16.13
N ARG A 170 -5.32 -7.71 -16.97
CA ARG A 170 -5.28 -7.50 -18.42
C ARG A 170 -5.48 -6.04 -18.80
N ASP A 171 -6.43 -5.37 -18.19
CA ASP A 171 -6.69 -3.95 -18.44
C ASP A 171 -5.46 -3.10 -18.10
N THR A 172 -4.83 -3.38 -16.96
CA THR A 172 -3.60 -2.68 -16.54
C THR A 172 -2.48 -2.86 -17.56
N LEU A 173 -2.23 -4.09 -18.01
CA LEU A 173 -1.20 -4.39 -19.01
C LEU A 173 -1.51 -3.77 -20.39
N THR A 174 -2.78 -3.55 -20.69
CA THR A 174 -3.22 -2.94 -21.95
C THR A 174 -3.10 -1.41 -21.94
N TYR A 175 -3.49 -0.77 -20.83
CA TYR A 175 -3.55 0.69 -20.75
C TYR A 175 -2.22 1.35 -20.38
N PHE A 176 -1.37 0.65 -19.64
CA PHE A 176 -0.13 1.20 -19.10
C PHE A 176 1.09 0.49 -19.66
N ASN A 177 2.14 1.28 -19.90
CA ASN A 177 3.46 0.74 -20.24
C ASN A 177 4.12 0.17 -18.98
N THR A 178 3.78 -1.08 -18.65
CA THR A 178 4.34 -1.77 -17.50
C THR A 178 5.51 -2.64 -17.95
N LYS A 179 6.58 -2.65 -17.16
CA LYS A 179 7.76 -3.52 -17.36
C LYS A 179 7.58 -4.91 -16.76
N ARG A 180 6.34 -5.27 -16.41
CA ARG A 180 5.99 -6.51 -15.72
C ARG A 180 5.24 -7.43 -16.67
N GLU A 181 5.58 -8.70 -16.66
CA GLU A 181 4.88 -9.77 -17.37
C GLU A 181 3.70 -10.32 -16.55
#